data_b4c51d624fa5239cb58b125202a524b8
#
_entry.id   b4c51d624fa5239cb58b125202a524b8
#
_cell.length_a   1.000
_cell.length_b   1.000
_cell.length_c   1.000
_cell.angle_alpha   90.00
_cell.angle_beta   90.00
_cell.angle_gamma   90.00
#
_symmetry.space_group_name_H-M   'P 1'
#
loop_
_entity.id
_entity.type
_entity.pdbx_description
1 polymer ?
#
loop_
_entity_poly.entity_id
_entity_poly.type
_entity_poly.pdbx_seq_one_letter_code
_entity_poly.pdbx_strand_id
1 'polypeptide(L)'
;MEDSQIVSLYWERNEQALAETAAKYGNYCFSIAYNILSSREDADESVNDTYMSAWERIPPHKPAVLSAFLGKLTRRISLNKWRNRTRQKRGGGEVALALDELSGCIPGSADVSHHVEQKELRAAIVSFLRTLPD
;
A
#
# COMPACT_ATOMS: atom_id res chain seq x y z
N MET A 1 19.40 1.93 8.94
CA MET A 1 18.79 1.59 10.24
C MET A 1 17.92 0.35 10.08
N GLU A 2 17.98 -0.55 11.01
CA GLU A 2 17.16 -1.76 10.95
C GLU A 2 15.69 -1.46 11.27
N ASP A 3 14.79 -2.30 10.74
CA ASP A 3 13.36 -2.10 10.91
C ASP A 3 12.94 -2.07 12.38
N SER A 4 13.52 -2.93 13.21
CA SER A 4 13.22 -2.95 14.64
C SER A 4 13.57 -1.62 15.31
N GLN A 5 14.65 -1.01 14.87
CA GLN A 5 15.08 0.30 15.38
C GLN A 5 14.11 1.39 14.93
N ILE A 6 13.66 1.32 13.70
CA ILE A 6 12.68 2.29 13.17
C ILE A 6 11.37 2.18 13.95
N VAL A 7 10.89 0.97 14.18
CA VAL A 7 9.66 0.74 14.97
C VAL A 7 9.84 1.29 16.37
N SER A 8 11.00 1.09 16.98
CA SER A 8 11.30 1.63 18.31
C SER A 8 11.21 3.14 18.35
N LEU A 9 11.68 3.81 17.29
CA LEU A 9 11.57 5.27 17.19
C LEU A 9 10.11 5.71 17.17
N TYR A 10 9.24 4.99 16.48
CA TYR A 10 7.79 5.27 16.50
C TYR A 10 7.23 5.13 17.91
N TRP A 11 7.63 4.07 18.62
CA TRP A 11 7.16 3.84 19.98
C TRP A 11 7.64 4.92 20.95
N GLU A 12 8.82 5.48 20.71
CA GLU A 12 9.36 6.59 21.48
C GLU A 12 8.74 7.93 21.08
N ARG A 13 7.87 7.95 20.07
CA ARG A 13 7.30 9.16 19.48
C ARG A 13 8.36 10.12 18.98
N ASN A 14 9.42 9.55 18.44
CA ASN A 14 10.52 10.30 17.85
C ASN A 14 10.25 10.51 16.36
N GLU A 15 10.17 11.76 15.94
CA GLU A 15 9.86 12.12 14.55
C GLU A 15 10.93 11.62 13.57
N GLN A 16 12.10 11.29 14.04
CA GLN A 16 13.13 10.69 13.20
C GLN A 16 12.68 9.36 12.60
N ALA A 17 11.70 8.70 13.22
CA ALA A 17 11.09 7.50 12.65
C ALA A 17 10.58 7.75 11.24
N LEU A 18 9.97 8.91 11.01
CA LEU A 18 9.45 9.27 9.69
C LEU A 18 10.57 9.48 8.68
N ALA A 19 11.64 10.16 9.09
CA ALA A 19 12.80 10.39 8.23
C ALA A 19 13.47 9.06 7.84
N GLU A 20 13.63 8.17 8.80
CA GLU A 20 14.24 6.86 8.55
C GLU A 20 13.35 5.97 7.68
N THR A 21 12.05 6.03 7.88
CA THR A 21 11.09 5.32 7.03
C THR A 21 11.18 5.83 5.59
N ALA A 22 11.21 7.13 5.40
CA ALA A 22 11.32 7.73 4.08
C ALA A 22 12.63 7.35 3.39
N ALA A 23 13.73 7.39 4.13
CA ALA A 23 15.05 7.05 3.58
C ALA A 23 15.12 5.58 3.14
N LYS A 24 14.53 4.68 3.91
CA LYS A 24 14.62 3.24 3.64
C LYS A 24 13.54 2.74 2.68
N TYR A 25 12.31 3.22 2.81
CA TYR A 25 11.16 2.68 2.10
C TYR A 25 10.43 3.69 1.21
N GLY A 26 10.93 4.91 1.10
CA GLY A 26 10.27 5.94 0.29
C GLY A 26 10.07 5.53 -1.16
N ASN A 27 11.12 5.01 -1.79
CA ASN A 27 11.04 4.57 -3.19
C ASN A 27 10.11 3.38 -3.36
N TYR A 28 10.13 2.46 -2.41
CA TYR A 28 9.25 1.29 -2.42
C TYR A 28 7.78 1.72 -2.35
N CYS A 29 7.45 2.58 -1.40
CA CYS A 29 6.08 3.09 -1.27
C CYS A 29 5.66 3.88 -2.49
N PHE A 30 6.55 4.73 -3.01
CA PHE A 30 6.28 5.52 -4.20
C PHE A 30 5.98 4.63 -5.39
N SER A 31 6.76 3.56 -5.59
CA SER A 31 6.53 2.62 -6.68
C SER A 31 5.16 1.99 -6.62
N ILE A 32 4.73 1.58 -5.42
CA ILE A 32 3.40 1.01 -5.23
C ILE A 32 2.32 2.03 -5.61
N ALA A 33 2.44 3.23 -5.07
CA ALA A 33 1.46 4.28 -5.30
C ALA A 33 1.40 4.69 -6.78
N TYR A 34 2.55 4.85 -7.41
CA TYR A 34 2.63 5.25 -8.80
C TYR A 34 2.04 4.19 -9.73
N ASN A 35 2.30 2.92 -9.45
CA ASN A 35 1.73 1.83 -10.25
C ASN A 35 0.20 1.81 -10.20
N ILE A 36 -0.38 2.27 -9.12
CA ILE A 36 -1.83 2.33 -8.96
C ILE A 36 -2.40 3.61 -9.56
N LEU A 37 -1.77 4.74 -9.29
CA LEU A 37 -2.33 6.05 -9.59
C LEU A 37 -1.86 6.65 -10.91
N SER A 38 -0.72 6.23 -11.41
CA SER A 38 -0.11 6.74 -12.65
C SER A 38 0.06 8.27 -12.66
N SER A 39 0.11 8.86 -11.48
CA SER A 39 0.30 10.30 -11.30
C SER A 39 1.35 10.52 -10.22
N ARG A 40 2.37 11.29 -10.55
CA ARG A 40 3.46 11.57 -9.63
C ARG A 40 2.98 12.34 -8.40
N GLU A 41 2.13 13.33 -8.62
CA GLU A 41 1.58 14.13 -7.54
C GLU A 41 0.72 13.29 -6.60
N ASP A 42 -0.15 12.47 -7.16
CA ASP A 42 -1.02 11.61 -6.36
C ASP A 42 -0.21 10.54 -5.64
N ALA A 43 0.84 10.02 -6.27
CA ALA A 43 1.73 9.04 -5.63
C ALA A 43 2.47 9.67 -4.46
N ASP A 44 3.01 10.87 -4.62
CA ASP A 44 3.68 11.59 -3.54
C ASP A 44 2.74 11.83 -2.36
N GLU A 45 1.51 12.22 -2.65
CA GLU A 45 0.50 12.44 -1.62
C GLU A 45 0.18 11.14 -0.88
N SER A 46 0.05 10.03 -1.61
CA SER A 46 -0.21 8.72 -1.00
C SER A 46 0.95 8.28 -0.10
N VAL A 47 2.18 8.54 -0.51
CA VAL A 47 3.36 8.22 0.30
C VAL A 47 3.36 9.03 1.59
N ASN A 48 3.06 10.32 1.50
CA ASN A 48 2.96 11.16 2.69
C ASN A 48 1.85 10.69 3.62
N ASP A 49 0.69 10.33 3.06
CA ASP A 49 -0.42 9.79 3.84
C ASP A 49 -0.05 8.47 4.51
N THR A 50 0.79 7.66 3.84
CA THR A 50 1.31 6.42 4.42
C THR A 50 2.15 6.71 5.66
N TYR A 51 3.03 7.70 5.59
CA TYR A 51 3.86 8.08 6.72
C TYR A 51 3.00 8.56 7.90
N MET A 52 2.02 9.39 7.63
CA MET A 52 1.12 9.89 8.67
C MET A 52 0.32 8.75 9.30
N SER A 53 -0.18 7.84 8.48
CA SER A 53 -0.92 6.67 8.97
C SER A 53 -0.04 5.77 9.83
N ALA A 54 1.21 5.55 9.41
CA ALA A 54 2.16 4.78 10.21
C ALA A 54 2.41 5.46 11.55
N TRP A 55 2.57 6.77 11.56
CA TRP A 55 2.78 7.54 12.78
C TRP A 55 1.60 7.40 13.75
N GLU A 56 0.39 7.40 13.24
CA GLU A 56 -0.81 7.26 14.06
C GLU A 56 -1.01 5.85 14.58
N ARG A 57 -0.61 4.83 13.81
CA ARG A 57 -0.85 3.43 14.15
C ARG A 57 0.25 2.81 15.00
N ILE A 58 1.44 3.33 14.93
CA ILE A 58 2.58 2.84 15.72
C ILE A 58 2.96 3.93 16.74
N PRO A 59 2.82 3.71 18.05
CA PRO A 59 2.09 2.67 18.72
C PRO A 59 0.57 2.87 18.63
N PRO A 60 -0.26 1.87 19.00
CA PRO A 60 0.10 0.61 19.69
C PRO A 60 0.49 -0.54 18.79
N HIS A 61 0.32 -0.40 17.47
CA HIS A 61 0.67 -1.46 16.55
C HIS A 61 2.19 -1.66 16.53
N LYS A 62 2.62 -2.91 16.48
CA LYS A 62 4.03 -3.26 16.40
C LYS A 62 4.22 -4.23 15.23
N PRO A 63 4.45 -3.70 14.03
CA PRO A 63 4.56 -4.57 12.85
C PRO A 63 5.76 -5.49 12.96
N ALA A 64 5.54 -6.78 12.70
CA ALA A 64 6.61 -7.76 12.66
C ALA A 64 7.51 -7.52 11.44
N VAL A 65 6.91 -7.10 10.33
CA VAL A 65 7.64 -6.78 9.10
C VAL A 65 7.21 -5.40 8.63
N LEU A 66 8.09 -4.45 8.79
CA LEU A 66 7.78 -3.04 8.49
C LEU A 66 7.48 -2.82 7.02
N SER A 67 8.22 -3.46 6.11
CA SER A 67 7.99 -3.30 4.67
C SER A 67 6.58 -3.76 4.27
N ALA A 68 6.13 -4.89 4.82
CA ALA A 68 4.78 -5.39 4.54
C ALA A 68 3.71 -4.44 5.08
N PHE A 69 3.92 -3.91 6.26
CA PHE A 69 3.01 -2.96 6.89
C PHE A 69 2.88 -1.70 6.05
N LEU A 70 4.01 -1.12 5.65
CA LEU A 70 4.03 0.10 4.84
C LEU A 70 3.44 -0.14 3.45
N GLY A 71 3.78 -1.26 2.83
CA GLY A 71 3.25 -1.61 1.52
C GLY A 71 1.74 -1.76 1.53
N LYS A 72 1.21 -2.39 2.57
CA LYS A 72 -0.23 -2.55 2.73
C LYS A 72 -0.93 -1.20 2.92
N LEU A 73 -0.37 -0.34 3.75
CA LEU A 73 -0.90 1.01 3.95
C LEU A 73 -0.90 1.81 2.65
N THR A 74 0.23 1.82 1.95
CA THR A 74 0.36 2.57 0.70
C THR A 74 -0.63 2.08 -0.34
N ARG A 75 -0.76 0.77 -0.46
CA ARG A 75 -1.69 0.17 -1.43
C ARG A 75 -3.13 0.55 -1.11
N ARG A 76 -3.53 0.45 0.15
CA ARG A 76 -4.89 0.80 0.57
C ARG A 76 -5.20 2.27 0.31
N ILE A 77 -4.29 3.15 0.69
CA ILE A 77 -4.46 4.59 0.49
C ILE A 77 -4.55 4.92 -0.99
N SER A 78 -3.65 4.33 -1.80
CA SER A 78 -3.63 4.57 -3.24
C SER A 78 -4.87 4.05 -3.93
N LEU A 79 -5.35 2.87 -3.56
CA LEU A 79 -6.58 2.31 -4.11
C LEU A 79 -7.79 3.16 -3.74
N ASN A 80 -7.84 3.70 -2.52
CA ASN A 80 -8.91 4.59 -2.12
C ASN A 80 -8.90 5.88 -2.94
N LYS A 81 -7.74 6.45 -3.18
CA LYS A 81 -7.62 7.64 -4.04
C LYS A 81 -8.05 7.34 -5.46
N TRP A 82 -7.63 6.19 -5.99
CA TRP A 82 -8.00 5.78 -7.33
C TRP A 82 -9.52 5.57 -7.45
N ARG A 83 -10.13 4.92 -6.46
CA ARG A 83 -11.58 4.74 -6.45
C ARG A 83 -12.32 6.08 -6.42
N ASN A 84 -11.90 6.99 -5.57
CA ASN A 84 -12.52 8.30 -5.46
C ASN A 84 -12.40 9.08 -6.76
N ARG A 85 -11.25 9.00 -7.41
CA ARG A 85 -11.02 9.66 -8.69
C ARG A 85 -11.88 9.05 -9.79
N THR A 86 -11.99 7.72 -9.83
CA THR A 86 -12.75 7.01 -10.87
C THR A 86 -14.26 7.05 -10.64
N ARG A 87 -14.71 7.26 -9.41
CA ARG A 87 -16.14 7.46 -9.12
C ARG A 87 -16.70 8.70 -9.81
N GLN A 88 -15.86 9.70 -10.00
CA GLN A 88 -16.25 10.91 -10.71
C GLN A 88 -16.30 10.65 -12.21
N LYS A 89 -15.69 9.57 -12.67
CA LYS A 89 -15.74 9.15 -14.06
C LYS A 89 -16.57 7.88 -14.13
N ARG A 90 -17.63 7.88 -14.92
CA ARG A 90 -18.53 6.75 -15.01
C ARG A 90 -17.81 5.47 -15.47
N GLY A 91 -18.12 4.35 -14.83
CA GLY A 91 -17.69 3.03 -15.25
C GLY A 91 -16.41 2.53 -14.61
N GLY A 92 -15.68 3.39 -13.90
CA GLY A 92 -14.45 2.96 -13.23
C GLY A 92 -14.65 2.35 -11.86
N GLY A 93 -15.76 2.71 -11.19
CA GLY A 93 -15.98 2.34 -9.80
C GLY A 93 -16.17 0.85 -9.57
N GLU A 94 -16.87 0.18 -10.47
CA GLU A 94 -17.13 -1.25 -10.34
C GLU A 94 -15.86 -2.07 -10.43
N VAL A 95 -14.97 -1.72 -11.35
CA VAL A 95 -13.69 -2.41 -11.52
C VAL A 95 -12.83 -2.19 -10.28
N ALA A 96 -12.81 -0.97 -9.77
CA ALA A 96 -12.05 -0.63 -8.57
C ALA A 96 -12.53 -1.42 -7.35
N LEU A 97 -13.85 -1.52 -7.17
CA LEU A 97 -14.44 -2.29 -6.08
C LEU A 97 -14.10 -3.76 -6.20
N ALA A 98 -14.20 -4.32 -7.41
CA ALA A 98 -13.86 -5.72 -7.64
C ALA A 98 -12.41 -6.02 -7.30
N LEU A 99 -11.49 -5.15 -7.72
CA LEU A 99 -10.07 -5.31 -7.41
C LEU A 99 -9.79 -5.19 -5.91
N ASP A 100 -10.46 -4.26 -5.25
CA ASP A 100 -10.31 -4.06 -3.81
C ASP A 100 -10.83 -5.27 -3.03
N GLU A 101 -11.98 -5.80 -3.43
CA GLU A 101 -12.56 -7.00 -2.81
C GLU A 101 -11.66 -8.21 -3.02
N LEU A 102 -11.13 -8.38 -4.23
CA LEU A 102 -10.20 -9.47 -4.52
C LEU A 102 -8.91 -9.35 -3.69
N SER A 103 -8.41 -8.13 -3.54
CA SER A 103 -7.23 -7.89 -2.71
C SER A 103 -7.48 -8.27 -1.26
N GLY A 104 -8.69 -7.99 -0.76
CA GLY A 104 -9.08 -8.36 0.60
C GLY A 104 -9.28 -9.84 0.79
N CYS A 105 -9.62 -10.56 -0.27
CA CYS A 105 -9.89 -11.99 -0.24
C CYS A 105 -8.67 -12.85 -0.48
N ILE A 106 -7.55 -12.28 -0.93
CA ILE A 106 -6.33 -13.06 -1.20
C ILE A 106 -5.72 -13.51 0.13
N PRO A 107 -5.65 -14.84 0.38
CA PRO A 107 -5.06 -15.35 1.61
C PRO A 107 -3.57 -15.00 1.66
N GLY A 108 -3.07 -14.78 2.84
CA GLY A 108 -1.65 -14.51 3.01
C GLY A 108 -1.21 -13.13 2.60
N SER A 109 -2.13 -12.19 2.38
CA SER A 109 -1.76 -10.82 2.06
C SER A 109 -0.89 -10.17 3.15
N ALA A 110 -0.94 -10.73 4.36
CA ALA A 110 -0.10 -10.30 5.47
C ALA A 110 1.19 -11.13 5.58
N ASP A 111 1.35 -12.15 4.75
CA ASP A 111 2.50 -13.05 4.81
C ASP A 111 3.54 -12.63 3.78
N VAL A 112 4.66 -12.14 4.28
CA VAL A 112 5.75 -11.65 3.44
C VAL A 112 6.47 -12.74 2.69
N SER A 113 6.50 -13.96 3.25
CA SER A 113 7.21 -15.09 2.61
C SER A 113 6.58 -15.47 1.27
N HIS A 114 5.33 -15.09 1.04
CA HIS A 114 4.63 -15.37 -0.20
C HIS A 114 4.48 -14.13 -1.08
N HIS A 115 5.26 -13.10 -0.83
CA HIS A 115 5.12 -11.82 -1.52
C HIS A 115 5.24 -11.97 -3.05
N VAL A 116 6.20 -12.76 -3.53
CA VAL A 116 6.40 -12.99 -4.96
C VAL A 116 5.23 -13.78 -5.55
N GLU A 117 4.78 -14.81 -4.86
CA GLU A 117 3.64 -15.61 -5.29
C GLU A 117 2.37 -14.78 -5.33
N GLN A 118 2.18 -13.91 -4.35
CA GLN A 118 1.05 -12.99 -4.33
C GLN A 118 1.05 -12.04 -5.52
N LYS A 119 2.23 -11.57 -5.91
CA LYS A 119 2.37 -10.72 -7.07
C LYS A 119 1.95 -11.43 -8.35
N GLU A 120 2.40 -12.67 -8.53
CA GLU A 120 2.04 -13.48 -9.68
C GLU A 120 0.56 -13.80 -9.70
N LEU A 121 0.00 -14.17 -8.56
CA LEU A 121 -1.42 -14.45 -8.42
C LEU A 121 -2.25 -13.22 -8.74
N ARG A 122 -1.85 -12.06 -8.22
CA ARG A 122 -2.55 -10.81 -8.47
C ARG A 122 -2.49 -10.45 -9.96
N ALA A 123 -1.36 -10.63 -10.61
CA ALA A 123 -1.22 -10.39 -12.04
C ALA A 123 -2.12 -11.33 -12.83
N ALA A 124 -2.19 -12.60 -12.43
CA ALA A 124 -3.06 -13.58 -13.07
C ALA A 124 -4.52 -13.21 -12.91
N ILE A 125 -4.94 -12.77 -11.73
CA ILE A 125 -6.32 -12.34 -11.47
C ILE A 125 -6.66 -11.11 -12.32
N VAL A 126 -5.78 -10.13 -12.37
CA VAL A 126 -5.99 -8.93 -13.19
C VAL A 126 -6.11 -9.30 -14.66
N SER A 127 -5.23 -10.17 -15.14
CA SER A 127 -5.26 -10.65 -16.52
C SER A 127 -6.56 -11.38 -16.82
N PHE A 128 -7.01 -12.24 -15.89
CA PHE A 128 -8.27 -12.96 -16.01
C PHE A 128 -9.45 -11.99 -16.11
N LEU A 129 -9.49 -10.99 -15.24
CA LEU A 129 -10.56 -10.00 -15.25
C LEU A 129 -10.60 -9.20 -16.57
N ARG A 130 -9.45 -8.96 -17.16
CA ARG A 130 -9.38 -8.28 -18.45
C ARG A 130 -9.87 -9.12 -19.61
N THR A 131 -9.80 -10.44 -19.48
CA THR A 131 -10.27 -11.35 -20.53
C THR A 131 -11.75 -11.69 -20.43
N LEU A 132 -12.38 -11.33 -19.32
CA LEU A 132 -13.81 -11.56 -19.16
C LEU A 132 -14.59 -10.60 -20.06
N PRO A 133 -15.59 -11.12 -20.79
CA PRO A 133 -16.49 -10.24 -21.53
C PRO A 133 -17.31 -9.43 -20.55
N ASP A 134 -17.48 -8.20 -20.89
CA ASP A 134 -18.31 -7.31 -20.06
C ASP A 134 -19.79 -7.67 -20.13
#